data_befdbde12b71f52c860b003d75f68b73
#
_entry.id   befdbde12b71f52c860b003d75f68b73
#
_cell.length_a   1.000
_cell.length_b   1.000
_cell.length_c   1.000
_cell.angle_alpha   90.00
_cell.angle_beta   90.00
_cell.angle_gamma   90.00
#
_symmetry.space_group_name_H-M   'P 1'
#
loop_
_entity.id
_entity.type
_entity.pdbx_description
1 polymer ?
#
loop_
_entity_poly.entity_id
_entity_poly.type
_entity_poly.pdbx_seq_one_letter_code
_entity_poly.pdbx_strand_id
1 'polypeptide(L)'
;AFSKPKQLFAYFGLDPAVKQSGKFEGTKVQMSKRGSAIARRVIHTLTLQSISISRNGEAKNSVLREYYLRKCDSKPKLVAMGDVSHKVCNMIFAILRDNKPFKIIAPQEHIKQYNAAKCDIAA
;
A
#
# COMPACT_ATOMS: atom_id res chain seq x y z
N ALA A 1 15.99 11.48 1.99
CA ALA A 1 15.41 10.31 2.64
C ALA A 1 14.00 10.60 3.15
N PHE A 2 13.16 9.60 3.20
CA PHE A 2 11.78 9.72 3.65
C PHE A 2 11.66 9.32 5.11
N SER A 3 10.98 10.15 5.91
CA SER A 3 10.72 9.86 7.33
C SER A 3 9.42 9.09 7.56
N LYS A 4 8.49 9.17 6.61
CA LYS A 4 7.17 8.53 6.69
C LYS A 4 6.77 7.84 5.38
N PRO A 5 6.02 6.71 5.43
CA PRO A 5 5.57 6.00 4.23
C PRO A 5 4.74 6.88 3.27
N LYS A 6 3.95 7.80 3.81
CA LYS A 6 3.14 8.74 3.01
C LYS A 6 3.98 9.61 2.07
N GLN A 7 5.19 9.97 2.49
CA GLN A 7 6.11 10.78 1.66
C GLN A 7 6.59 9.98 0.44
N LEU A 8 6.90 8.70 0.61
CA LEU A 8 7.25 7.80 -0.48
C LEU A 8 6.09 7.63 -1.46
N PHE A 9 4.89 7.43 -0.95
CA PHE A 9 3.68 7.29 -1.75
C PHE A 9 3.38 8.56 -2.58
N ALA A 10 3.48 9.73 -1.96
CA ALA A 10 3.33 11.02 -2.63
C ALA A 10 4.45 11.29 -3.66
N TYR A 11 5.68 10.89 -3.34
CA TYR A 11 6.82 11.01 -4.26
C TYR A 11 6.62 10.22 -5.56
N PHE A 12 5.97 9.08 -5.50
CA PHE A 12 5.60 8.31 -6.69
C PHE A 12 4.36 8.86 -7.41
N GLY A 13 3.68 9.85 -6.83
CA GLY A 13 2.48 10.44 -7.42
C GLY A 13 1.27 9.52 -7.41
N LEU A 14 1.20 8.64 -6.43
CA LEU A 14 0.08 7.73 -6.19
C LEU A 14 -0.99 8.32 -5.27
N ASP A 15 -0.67 9.45 -4.64
CA ASP A 15 -1.57 10.21 -3.77
C ASP A 15 -2.73 10.84 -4.55
N PRO A 16 -3.87 11.08 -3.92
CA PRO A 16 -4.98 11.76 -4.54
C PRO A 16 -4.62 13.21 -4.86
N ALA A 17 -4.95 13.67 -6.07
CA ALA A 17 -4.81 15.07 -6.45
C ALA A 17 -5.93 15.88 -5.77
N VAL A 18 -5.55 16.84 -4.94
CA VAL A 18 -6.51 17.75 -4.31
C VAL A 18 -6.88 18.85 -5.31
N LYS A 19 -8.15 18.88 -5.71
CA LYS A 19 -8.73 19.94 -6.52
C LYS A 19 -9.61 20.82 -5.64
N GLN A 20 -8.99 21.74 -4.94
CA GLN A 20 -9.68 22.76 -4.16
C GLN A 20 -9.31 24.15 -4.69
N SER A 21 -10.32 24.96 -4.95
CA SER A 21 -10.18 26.35 -5.30
C SER A 21 -11.25 27.15 -4.55
N GLY A 22 -10.86 27.82 -3.49
CA GLY A 22 -11.80 28.56 -2.66
C GLY A 22 -12.90 27.68 -2.05
N LYS A 23 -14.17 27.94 -2.44
CA LYS A 23 -15.33 27.16 -1.97
C LYS A 23 -15.63 25.90 -2.82
N PHE A 24 -14.82 25.62 -3.85
CA PHE A 24 -15.04 24.49 -4.75
C PHE A 24 -14.27 23.27 -4.28
N GLU A 25 -14.97 22.19 -3.97
CA GLU A 25 -14.41 20.85 -3.75
C GLU A 25 -14.76 19.95 -4.94
N GLY A 26 -13.72 19.46 -5.62
CA GLY A 26 -13.90 18.53 -6.72
C GLY A 26 -14.42 17.18 -6.25
N THR A 27 -15.55 16.73 -6.82
CA THR A 27 -16.19 15.45 -6.46
C THR A 27 -15.44 14.22 -6.96
N LYS A 28 -14.56 14.36 -7.96
CA LYS A 28 -13.74 13.27 -8.51
C LYS A 28 -12.29 13.49 -8.16
N VAL A 29 -11.79 12.71 -7.22
CA VAL A 29 -10.39 12.70 -6.84
C VAL A 29 -9.64 11.70 -7.71
N GLN A 30 -8.74 12.20 -8.54
CA GLN A 30 -7.85 11.37 -9.36
C GLN A 30 -6.46 11.28 -8.71
N MET A 31 -5.69 10.26 -9.10
CA MET A 31 -4.28 10.14 -8.72
C MET A 31 -3.50 11.37 -9.22
N SER A 32 -2.61 11.93 -8.39
CA SER A 32 -1.87 13.16 -8.71
C SER A 32 -0.93 13.01 -9.91
N LYS A 33 -0.39 11.79 -10.10
CA LYS A 33 0.60 11.43 -11.14
C LYS A 33 1.86 12.31 -11.14
N ARG A 34 2.11 13.05 -10.07
CA ARG A 34 3.36 13.76 -9.86
C ARG A 34 4.47 12.74 -9.61
N GLY A 35 5.64 12.95 -10.14
CA GLY A 35 6.76 12.05 -9.97
C GLY A 35 6.91 11.01 -11.09
N SER A 36 7.75 10.01 -10.85
CA SER A 36 8.19 9.07 -11.87
C SER A 36 7.09 8.13 -12.38
N ALA A 37 6.80 8.19 -13.66
CA ALA A 37 5.89 7.24 -14.33
C ALA A 37 6.44 5.80 -14.30
N ILE A 38 7.76 5.64 -14.35
CA ILE A 38 8.42 4.33 -14.28
C ILE A 38 8.20 3.71 -12.91
N ALA A 39 8.41 4.48 -11.84
CA ALA A 39 8.18 4.03 -10.48
C ALA A 39 6.72 3.61 -10.25
N ARG A 40 5.76 4.39 -10.74
CA ARG A 40 4.34 4.01 -10.66
C ARG A 40 4.05 2.70 -11.38
N ARG A 41 4.65 2.48 -12.56
CA ARG A 41 4.51 1.22 -13.32
C ARG A 41 5.06 0.05 -12.53
N VAL A 42 6.22 0.20 -11.90
CA VAL A 42 6.82 -0.84 -11.05
C VAL A 42 5.91 -1.17 -9.87
N ILE A 43 5.41 -0.16 -9.15
CA ILE A 43 4.48 -0.37 -8.02
C ILE A 43 3.19 -1.05 -8.49
N HIS A 44 2.63 -0.65 -9.62
CA HIS A 44 1.45 -1.29 -10.20
C HIS A 44 1.71 -2.76 -10.53
N THR A 45 2.85 -3.07 -11.14
CA THR A 45 3.25 -4.45 -11.46
C THR A 45 3.42 -5.28 -10.19
N LEU A 46 4.08 -4.75 -9.16
CA LEU A 46 4.22 -5.42 -7.87
C LEU A 46 2.85 -5.66 -7.21
N THR A 47 1.95 -4.71 -7.30
CA THR A 47 0.58 -4.84 -6.78
C THR A 47 -0.16 -5.97 -7.49
N LEU A 48 -0.14 -6.00 -8.81
CA LEU A 48 -0.74 -7.08 -9.62
C LEU A 48 -0.16 -8.44 -9.26
N GLN A 49 1.16 -8.54 -9.18
CA GLN A 49 1.85 -9.78 -8.80
C GLN A 49 1.45 -10.24 -7.40
N SER A 50 1.37 -9.32 -6.45
CA SER A 50 1.03 -9.63 -5.07
C SER A 50 -0.38 -10.21 -4.90
N ILE A 51 -1.36 -9.72 -5.65
CA ILE A 51 -2.74 -10.20 -5.59
C ILE A 51 -3.02 -11.39 -6.52
N SER A 52 -2.06 -11.76 -7.37
CA SER A 52 -2.24 -12.84 -8.34
C SER A 52 -2.23 -14.22 -7.70
N ILE A 53 -2.81 -15.17 -8.42
CA ILE A 53 -2.80 -16.59 -8.05
C ILE A 53 -1.72 -17.29 -8.88
N SER A 54 -0.97 -18.18 -8.24
CA SER A 54 -0.02 -19.08 -8.91
C SER A 54 -0.77 -20.12 -9.76
N ARG A 55 -0.07 -20.77 -10.66
CA ARG A 55 -0.62 -21.91 -11.44
C ARG A 55 -1.18 -23.03 -10.56
N ASN A 56 -0.66 -23.19 -9.35
CA ASN A 56 -1.10 -24.18 -8.37
C ASN A 56 -2.39 -23.77 -7.63
N GLY A 57 -2.99 -22.62 -7.96
CA GLY A 57 -4.19 -22.10 -7.28
C GLY A 57 -3.92 -21.36 -5.97
N GLU A 58 -2.67 -21.24 -5.56
CA GLU A 58 -2.28 -20.52 -4.34
C GLU A 58 -2.06 -19.03 -4.59
N ALA A 59 -2.50 -18.21 -3.66
CA ALA A 59 -2.22 -16.77 -3.71
C ALA A 59 -0.74 -16.49 -3.44
N LYS A 60 -0.09 -15.67 -4.26
CA LYS A 60 1.31 -15.27 -4.05
C LYS A 60 1.51 -14.52 -2.74
N ASN A 61 0.55 -13.68 -2.38
CA ASN A 61 0.46 -13.04 -1.08
C ASN A 61 -1.00 -13.10 -0.61
N SER A 62 -1.31 -14.06 0.24
CA SER A 62 -2.67 -14.30 0.74
C SER A 62 -3.24 -13.09 1.49
N VAL A 63 -2.43 -12.40 2.27
CA VAL A 63 -2.84 -11.24 3.07
C VAL A 63 -3.27 -10.08 2.17
N LEU A 64 -2.45 -9.74 1.17
CA LEU A 64 -2.78 -8.64 0.23
C LEU A 64 -3.95 -9.01 -0.68
N ARG A 65 -4.04 -10.27 -1.10
CA ARG A 65 -5.16 -10.74 -1.91
C ARG A 65 -6.48 -10.66 -1.15
N GLU A 66 -6.52 -11.13 0.09
CA GLU A 66 -7.69 -11.04 0.94
C GLU A 66 -8.09 -9.57 1.18
N TYR A 67 -7.13 -8.72 1.45
CA TYR A 67 -7.35 -7.28 1.56
C TYR A 67 -7.95 -6.67 0.29
N TYR A 68 -7.42 -7.04 -0.87
CA TYR A 68 -7.93 -6.61 -2.17
C TYR A 68 -9.38 -7.04 -2.39
N LEU A 69 -9.70 -8.32 -2.19
CA LEU A 69 -11.04 -8.86 -2.36
C LEU A 69 -12.04 -8.16 -1.45
N ARG A 70 -11.70 -7.97 -0.19
CA ARG A 70 -12.54 -7.22 0.77
C ARG A 70 -12.78 -5.78 0.33
N LYS A 71 -11.81 -5.13 -0.28
CA LYS A 71 -11.99 -3.76 -0.82
C LYS A 71 -12.87 -3.75 -2.08
N CYS A 72 -12.83 -4.79 -2.89
CA CYS A 72 -13.69 -4.92 -4.06
C CYS A 72 -15.18 -5.04 -3.73
N ASP A 73 -15.54 -5.44 -2.52
CA ASP A 73 -16.94 -5.52 -2.08
C ASP A 73 -17.61 -4.13 -2.01
N SER A 74 -16.83 -3.09 -1.72
CA SER A 74 -17.33 -1.72 -1.55
C SER A 74 -16.80 -0.70 -2.57
N LYS A 75 -15.80 -1.07 -3.35
CA LYS A 75 -15.10 -0.15 -4.26
C LYS A 75 -14.86 -0.78 -5.64
N PRO A 76 -14.78 0.03 -6.71
CA PRO A 76 -14.34 -0.44 -8.01
C PRO A 76 -12.94 -1.07 -7.94
N LYS A 77 -12.69 -2.10 -8.76
CA LYS A 77 -11.43 -2.86 -8.79
C LYS A 77 -10.18 -1.99 -8.89
N LEU A 78 -10.19 -0.95 -9.72
CA LEU A 78 -9.05 -0.05 -9.86
C LEU A 78 -8.78 0.79 -8.60
N VAL A 79 -9.83 1.18 -7.89
CA VAL A 79 -9.70 1.90 -6.61
C VAL A 79 -9.17 0.97 -5.52
N ALA A 80 -9.68 -0.27 -5.47
CA ALA A 80 -9.17 -1.32 -4.58
C ALA A 80 -7.69 -1.61 -4.83
N MET A 81 -7.25 -1.64 -6.10
CA MET A 81 -5.84 -1.75 -6.45
C MET A 81 -5.00 -0.57 -5.95
N GLY A 82 -5.53 0.64 -5.96
CA GLY A 82 -4.88 1.81 -5.36
C GLY A 82 -4.64 1.64 -3.86
N ASP A 83 -5.62 1.12 -3.14
CA ASP A 83 -5.48 0.81 -1.71
C ASP A 83 -4.40 -0.25 -1.45
N VAL A 84 -4.31 -1.29 -2.30
CA VAL A 84 -3.25 -2.31 -2.22
C VAL A 84 -1.88 -1.72 -2.55
N SER A 85 -1.79 -0.85 -3.56
CA SER A 85 -0.55 -0.15 -3.91
C SER A 85 -0.01 0.68 -2.73
N HIS A 86 -0.89 1.31 -1.97
CA HIS A 86 -0.51 2.01 -0.74
C HIS A 86 0.09 1.05 0.30
N LYS A 87 -0.50 -0.13 0.49
CA LYS A 87 0.06 -1.17 1.36
C LYS A 87 1.42 -1.66 0.89
N VAL A 88 1.59 -1.87 -0.42
CA VAL A 88 2.88 -2.25 -1.02
C VAL A 88 3.95 -1.18 -0.76
N CYS A 89 3.63 0.09 -0.93
CA CYS A 89 4.55 1.19 -0.60
C CYS A 89 4.93 1.22 0.89
N ASN A 90 3.98 0.97 1.78
CA ASN A 90 4.26 0.88 3.21
C ASN A 90 5.22 -0.28 3.53
N MET A 91 5.04 -1.42 2.88
CA MET A 91 5.93 -2.59 3.05
C MET A 91 7.34 -2.29 2.53
N ILE A 92 7.47 -1.67 1.35
CA ILE A 92 8.76 -1.26 0.79
C ILE A 92 9.47 -0.30 1.74
N PHE A 93 8.75 0.70 2.24
CA PHE A 93 9.30 1.66 3.19
C PHE A 93 9.80 0.97 4.46
N ALA A 94 9.03 0.05 5.03
CA ALA A 94 9.42 -0.70 6.23
C ALA A 94 10.66 -1.57 6.00
N ILE A 95 10.73 -2.27 4.86
CA ILE A 95 11.88 -3.10 4.47
C ILE A 95 13.16 -2.25 4.40
N LEU A 96 13.08 -1.10 3.73
CA LEU A 96 14.23 -0.20 3.56
C LEU A 96 14.65 0.47 4.87
N ARG A 97 13.68 0.86 5.70
CA ARG A 97 13.95 1.48 7.00
C ARG A 97 14.60 0.50 7.98
N ASP A 98 14.05 -0.71 8.07
CA ASP A 98 14.43 -1.68 9.09
C ASP A 98 15.55 -2.62 8.60
N ASN A 99 15.87 -2.56 7.31
CA ASN A 99 16.84 -3.45 6.64
C ASN A 99 16.58 -4.93 6.93
N LYS A 100 15.31 -5.33 6.91
CA LYS A 100 14.85 -6.69 7.18
C LYS A 100 14.19 -7.29 5.95
N PRO A 101 14.41 -8.59 5.66
CA PRO A 101 13.75 -9.24 4.53
C PRO A 101 12.22 -9.27 4.73
N PHE A 102 11.50 -9.21 3.62
CA PHE A 102 10.06 -9.30 3.61
C PHE A 102 9.59 -10.70 4.04
N LYS A 103 8.60 -10.74 4.94
CA LYS A 103 7.86 -11.95 5.33
C LYS A 103 6.38 -11.69 5.28
N ILE A 104 5.62 -12.66 4.79
CA ILE A 104 4.16 -12.61 4.83
C ILE A 104 3.71 -12.97 6.24
N ILE A 105 3.12 -12.01 6.94
CA ILE A 105 2.63 -12.16 8.31
C ILE A 105 1.14 -11.85 8.33
N ALA A 106 0.36 -12.68 9.01
CA ALA A 106 -1.06 -12.42 9.21
C ALA A 106 -1.27 -11.11 9.99
N PRO A 107 -2.31 -10.31 9.66
CA PRO A 107 -2.53 -9.02 10.31
C PRO A 107 -2.64 -9.10 11.82
N GLN A 108 -3.26 -10.15 12.35
CA GLN A 108 -3.42 -10.37 13.78
C GLN A 108 -2.07 -10.62 14.48
N GLU A 109 -1.20 -11.39 13.85
CA GLU A 109 0.15 -11.67 14.35
C GLU A 109 1.01 -10.42 14.31
N HIS A 110 0.92 -9.64 13.23
CA HIS A 110 1.62 -8.36 13.10
C HIS A 110 1.20 -7.37 14.21
N ILE A 111 -0.08 -7.28 14.53
CA ILE A 111 -0.59 -6.45 15.63
C ILE A 111 -0.03 -6.92 16.97
N LYS A 112 0.03 -8.23 17.22
CA LYS A 112 0.61 -8.78 18.46
C LYS A 112 2.09 -8.42 18.59
N GLN A 113 2.87 -8.59 17.52
CA GLN A 113 4.29 -8.24 17.50
C GLN A 113 4.51 -6.74 17.72
N TYR A 114 3.70 -5.88 17.09
CA TYR A 114 3.75 -4.43 17.26
C TYR A 114 3.47 -4.02 18.70
N ASN A 115 2.44 -4.58 19.32
CA ASN A 115 2.07 -4.27 20.70
C ASN A 115 3.13 -4.76 21.69
N ALA A 116 3.71 -5.95 21.47
CA ALA A 116 4.80 -6.47 22.28
C ALA A 116 6.03 -5.55 22.21
N ALA A 117 6.46 -5.16 21.02
CA ALA A 117 7.58 -4.24 20.83
C ALA A 117 7.34 -2.87 21.46
N LYS A 118 6.09 -2.40 21.47
CA LYS A 118 5.72 -1.13 22.13
C LYS A 118 5.77 -1.22 23.66
N CYS A 119 5.39 -2.37 24.22
CA CYS A 119 5.51 -2.62 25.65
C CYS A 119 6.98 -2.67 26.09
N ASP A 120 7.86 -3.28 25.31
CA ASP A 120 9.30 -3.36 25.60
C ASP A 120 9.97 -1.96 25.59
N ILE A 121 9.51 -1.06 24.73
CA ILE A 121 10.02 0.32 24.66
C ILE A 121 9.48 1.16 25.83
N ALA A 122 8.28 0.86 26.36
CA ALA A 122 7.64 1.57 27.47
C ALA A 122 8.09 1.07 28.85
N ALA A 123 8.84 -0.02 28.90
CA ALA A 123 9.36 -0.61 30.15
C ALA A 123 10.69 0.03 30.59
#